data_d9f6fd4a29ac97a19473633d24775dd0
#
_entry.id   d9f6fd4a29ac97a19473633d24775dd0
#
_cell.length_a   1.000
_cell.length_b   1.000
_cell.length_c   1.000
_cell.angle_alpha   90.00
_cell.angle_beta   90.00
_cell.angle_gamma   90.00
#
_symmetry.space_group_name_H-M   'P 1'
#
loop_
_entity.id
_entity.type
_entity.pdbx_description
1 polymer ?
#
loop_
_entity_poly.entity_id
_entity_poly.type
_entity_poly.pdbx_seq_one_letter_code
_entity_poly.pdbx_strand_id
1 'polypeptide(L)' 'MYQPFHRLRVRFAEMELRQGDVAQAAGMAKSTMTARMKGYQPWTSDEITRVAAVLNIPWEQIGEFFFEPSPKSKKGA' A
#
# COMPACT_ATOMS: atom_id res chain seq x y z
N MET A 1 -14.84 -9.05 -5.63
CA MET A 1 -13.54 -9.68 -5.74
C MET A 1 -12.54 -8.95 -4.85
N TYR A 2 -11.75 -9.72 -4.12
CA TYR A 2 -10.79 -9.12 -3.21
C TYR A 2 -9.63 -8.50 -3.96
N GLN A 3 -9.26 -7.27 -3.60
CA GLN A 3 -8.09 -6.62 -4.14
C GLN A 3 -7.15 -6.31 -2.99
N PRO A 4 -5.90 -6.76 -3.05
CA PRO A 4 -4.96 -6.47 -1.97
C PRO A 4 -4.77 -4.98 -1.82
N PHE A 5 -4.60 -4.55 -0.58
CA PHE A 5 -4.28 -3.17 -0.26
C PHE A 5 -5.32 -2.19 -0.77
N HIS A 6 -6.59 -2.57 -0.59
CA HIS A 6 -7.70 -1.73 -1.02
C HIS A 6 -7.62 -0.33 -0.40
N ARG A 7 -7.27 -0.24 0.88
CA ARG A 7 -7.23 1.06 1.53
C ARG A 7 -6.14 1.95 0.95
N LEU A 8 -5.03 1.35 0.52
CA LEU A 8 -4.00 2.12 -0.18
C LEU A 8 -4.54 2.64 -1.51
N ARG A 9 -5.27 1.82 -2.23
CA ARG A 9 -5.83 2.23 -3.51
C ARG A 9 -6.82 3.37 -3.33
N VAL A 10 -7.63 3.31 -2.30
CA VAL A 10 -8.57 4.38 -1.98
C VAL A 10 -7.80 5.65 -1.65
N ARG A 11 -6.71 5.52 -0.88
CA ARG A 11 -5.92 6.70 -0.52
C ARG A 11 -5.28 7.33 -1.75
N PHE A 12 -4.78 6.51 -2.69
CA PHE A 12 -4.25 7.05 -3.94
C PHE A 12 -5.32 7.90 -4.63
N ALA A 13 -6.51 7.35 -4.73
CA ALA A 13 -7.60 8.05 -5.41
C ALA A 13 -7.99 9.34 -4.68
N GLU A 14 -8.02 9.30 -3.36
CA GLU A 14 -8.34 10.50 -2.57
C GLU A 14 -7.35 11.61 -2.84
N MET A 15 -6.11 11.27 -3.08
CA MET A 15 -5.07 12.25 -3.34
C MET A 15 -4.86 12.50 -4.83
N GLU A 16 -5.68 11.85 -5.65
CA GLU A 16 -5.61 11.99 -7.11
C GLU A 16 -4.23 11.61 -7.64
N LEU A 17 -3.67 10.54 -7.08
CA LEU A 17 -2.38 10.04 -7.51
C LEU A 17 -2.53 8.67 -8.15
N ARG A 18 -1.77 8.43 -9.18
CA ARG A 18 -1.71 7.11 -9.79
C ARG A 18 -0.62 6.32 -9.10
N GLN A 19 -0.70 5.00 -9.23
CA GLN A 19 0.30 4.12 -8.64
C GLN A 19 1.72 4.52 -9.07
N GLY A 20 1.90 4.86 -10.34
CA GLY A 20 3.21 5.28 -10.82
C GLY A 20 3.70 6.57 -10.19
N ASP A 21 2.78 7.50 -9.91
CA ASP A 21 3.14 8.76 -9.27
C ASP A 21 3.64 8.52 -7.85
N VAL A 22 2.98 7.62 -7.14
CA VAL A 22 3.37 7.29 -5.78
C VAL A 22 4.73 6.60 -5.80
N ALA A 23 4.95 5.69 -6.74
CA ALA A 23 6.21 5.00 -6.86
C ALA A 23 7.35 6.00 -7.08
N GLN A 24 7.14 6.93 -7.99
CA GLN A 24 8.15 7.93 -8.29
C GLN A 24 8.46 8.78 -7.07
N ALA A 25 7.44 9.26 -6.39
CA ALA A 25 7.62 10.10 -5.21
C ALA A 25 8.31 9.35 -4.07
N ALA A 26 8.06 8.05 -3.97
CA ALA A 26 8.66 7.23 -2.92
C ALA A 26 10.03 6.66 -3.32
N GLY A 27 10.49 6.98 -4.52
CA GLY A 27 11.78 6.48 -4.97
C GLY A 27 11.79 5.00 -5.30
N MET A 28 10.64 4.47 -5.75
CA MET A 28 10.50 3.05 -6.07
C MET A 28 10.34 2.87 -7.58
N ALA A 29 10.85 1.76 -8.10
CA ALA A 29 10.59 1.41 -9.49
C ALA A 29 9.12 1.07 -9.66
N LYS A 30 8.57 1.34 -10.83
CA LYS A 30 7.17 1.04 -11.09
C LYS A 30 6.89 -0.45 -10.96
N SER A 31 7.81 -1.29 -11.43
CA SER A 31 7.63 -2.74 -11.34
C SER A 31 7.61 -3.20 -9.88
N THR A 32 8.43 -2.58 -9.04
CA THR A 32 8.44 -2.90 -7.63
C THR A 32 7.11 -2.52 -6.99
N MET A 33 6.64 -1.32 -7.27
CA MET A 33 5.37 -0.87 -6.74
C MET A 33 4.25 -1.82 -7.17
N THR A 34 4.25 -2.22 -8.44
CA THR A 34 3.23 -3.13 -8.94
C THR A 34 3.26 -4.46 -8.19
N ALA A 35 4.46 -5.01 -7.97
CA ALA A 35 4.58 -6.28 -7.25
C ALA A 35 4.05 -6.17 -5.82
N ARG A 36 4.35 -5.06 -5.15
CA ARG A 36 3.86 -4.85 -3.78
C ARG A 36 2.35 -4.70 -3.77
N MET A 37 1.81 -3.92 -4.68
CA MET A 37 0.36 -3.66 -4.70
C MET A 37 -0.45 -4.89 -5.10
N LYS A 38 0.15 -5.81 -5.82
CA LYS A 38 -0.54 -7.06 -6.18
C LYS A 38 -0.35 -8.14 -5.14
N GLY A 39 0.47 -7.89 -4.15
CA GLY A 39 0.71 -8.87 -3.10
C GLY A 39 1.68 -9.96 -3.48
N TYR A 40 2.43 -9.79 -4.57
CA TYR A 40 3.40 -10.79 -5.00
C TYR A 40 4.60 -10.84 -4.06
N GLN A 41 4.96 -9.70 -3.50
CA GLN A 41 6.08 -9.61 -2.59
C GLN A 41 5.70 -8.71 -1.41
N PRO A 42 6.21 -8.99 -0.23
CA PRO A 42 5.86 -8.18 0.94
C PRO A 42 6.48 -6.80 0.88
N TRP A 43 5.81 -5.82 1.48
CA TRP A 43 6.35 -4.48 1.63
C TRP A 43 7.51 -4.53 2.60
N THR A 44 8.58 -3.80 2.29
CA THR A 44 9.68 -3.65 3.24
C THR A 44 9.38 -2.45 4.13
N SER A 45 9.99 -2.41 5.30
CA SER A 45 9.77 -1.30 6.22
C SER A 45 10.17 0.03 5.61
N ASP A 46 11.24 0.05 4.83
CA ASP A 46 11.70 1.25 4.17
C ASP A 46 10.67 1.75 3.15
N GLU A 47 10.11 0.83 2.38
CA GLU A 47 9.08 1.19 1.40
C GLU A 47 7.83 1.71 2.08
N ILE A 48 7.42 1.07 3.16
CA ILE A 48 6.26 1.49 3.92
C ILE A 48 6.44 2.93 4.41
N THR A 49 7.61 3.21 4.97
CA THR A 49 7.90 4.53 5.49
C THR A 49 7.83 5.59 4.40
N ARG A 50 8.41 5.31 3.25
CA ARG A 50 8.43 6.27 2.15
C ARG A 50 7.04 6.51 1.57
N VAL A 51 6.31 5.43 1.33
CA VAL A 51 4.97 5.56 0.76
C VAL A 51 4.03 6.23 1.74
N ALA A 52 4.13 5.91 3.02
CA ALA A 52 3.30 6.54 4.03
C ALA A 52 3.54 8.05 4.07
N ALA A 53 4.81 8.46 3.90
CA ALA A 53 5.14 9.87 3.89
C ALA A 53 4.51 10.57 2.68
N VAL A 54 4.55 9.93 1.53
CA VAL A 54 3.95 10.49 0.32
C VAL A 54 2.46 10.66 0.49
N LEU A 55 1.80 9.70 1.14
CA LEU A 55 0.36 9.68 1.26
C LEU A 55 -0.15 10.33 2.54
N ASN A 56 0.75 10.86 3.36
CA ASN A 56 0.39 11.48 4.63
C ASN A 56 -0.40 10.54 5.53
N ILE A 57 0.07 9.30 5.60
CA ILE A 57 -0.57 8.30 6.46
C ILE A 57 0.08 8.39 7.83
N PRO A 58 -0.70 8.65 8.89
CA PRO A 58 -0.12 8.72 10.23
C PRO A 58 0.45 7.37 10.64
N TRP A 59 1.48 7.41 11.44
CA TRP A 59 2.17 6.19 11.89
C TRP A 59 1.19 5.18 12.51
N GLU A 60 0.22 5.67 13.27
CA GLU A 60 -0.75 4.81 13.94
C GLU A 60 -1.65 4.06 12.96
N GLN A 61 -1.74 4.53 11.73
CA GLN A 61 -2.63 3.93 10.74
C GLN A 61 -1.89 3.05 9.74
N ILE A 62 -0.59 2.92 9.90
CA ILE A 62 0.22 2.13 8.98
C ILE A 62 -0.35 0.70 8.85
N GLY A 63 -0.72 0.10 9.96
CA GLY A 63 -1.25 -1.27 9.94
C GLY A 63 -2.51 -1.41 9.11
N GLU A 64 -3.35 -0.38 9.12
CA GLU A 64 -4.60 -0.43 8.38
C GLU A 64 -4.38 -0.39 6.87
N PHE A 65 -3.33 0.27 6.43
CA PHE A 65 -3.08 0.44 5.01
C PHE A 65 -2.18 -0.64 4.43
N PHE A 66 -1.16 -1.05 5.18
CA PHE A 66 -0.13 -1.94 4.65
C PHE A 66 -0.24 -3.37 5.13
N PHE A 67 -0.98 -3.63 6.18
CA PHE A 67 -1.10 -4.96 6.76
C PHE A 67 -2.54 -5.39 6.89
N GLU A 68 -3.36 -5.00 5.92
CA GLU A 68 -4.76 -5.36 6.00
C GLU A 68 -4.90 -6.87 5.91
N PRO A 69 -5.74 -7.45 6.75
CA PRO A 69 -5.89 -8.90 6.78
C PRO A 69 -6.57 -9.41 5.52
N SER A 70 -6.22 -10.62 5.12
CA SER A 70 -6.88 -11.25 4.01
C SER A 70 -8.26 -11.71 4.47
N PRO A 71 -9.20 -11.89 3.57
CA PRO A 71 -10.52 -12.38 3.94
C PRO A 71 -10.47 -13.70 4.68
N LYS A 72 -9.53 -14.55 4.32
CA LYS A 72 -9.37 -15.82 4.99
C LYS A 72 -8.96 -15.64 6.43
N SER A 73 -8.06 -14.76 6.69
CA SER A 73 -7.63 -14.51 8.05
C SER A 73 -8.77 -14.08 8.93
N LYS A 74 -9.61 -13.24 8.41
CA LYS A 74 -10.73 -12.77 9.16
C LYS A 74 -11.66 -13.89 9.54
N LYS A 75 -11.89 -14.77 8.60
CA LYS A 75 -12.74 -15.86 8.86
C LYS A 75 -12.20 -16.76 9.90
N GLY A 76 -10.92 -16.98 9.88
CA GLY A 76 -10.28 -17.87 10.78
C GLY A 76 -10.29 -17.40 12.21
N ALA A 77 -10.52 -16.16 12.40
CA ALA A 77 -10.44 -15.59 13.75
C ALA A 77 -11.54 -16.10 14.63
#